data_c110e86a19a5158db7092f8fb2e1409b
#
_entry.id   c110e86a19a5158db7092f8fb2e1409b
#
_cell.length_a   1.000
_cell.length_b   1.000
_cell.length_c   1.000
_cell.angle_alpha   90.00
_cell.angle_beta   90.00
_cell.angle_gamma   90.00
#
_symmetry.space_group_name_H-M   'P 1'
#
loop_
_entity.id
_entity.type
_entity.pdbx_description
1 polymer ?
#
loop_
_entity_poly.entity_id
_entity_poly.type
_entity_poly.pdbx_seq_one_letter_code
_entity_poly.pdbx_strand_id
1 'polypeptide(L)'
;HGFAACDGGDKDRIRLMEAANLGIVTAYNDMLSAHQPYRDYPDKIKTAARELACTAQVAGGVPAMCDGVTQGMPGMELSLFSRDVIAQATAVALSHQMFDAVVCLGICDKIVPGLLIGALHFGHLPMMFLPAGPMPSGLPNSEKARVRQLYAEGKVGRAELLEEMPPYQGGGEMIERVSFERTTWN
;
A
#
# COMPACT_ATOMS: atom_id res chain seq x y z
N HIS A 1 -7.47 -7.18 25.60
CA HIS A 1 -6.17 -6.58 25.23
C HIS A 1 -6.18 -5.97 23.82
N GLY A 2 -6.94 -6.52 22.86
CA GLY A 2 -6.93 -6.10 21.45
C GLY A 2 -7.33 -4.64 21.18
N PHE A 3 -7.87 -3.93 22.12
CA PHE A 3 -8.23 -2.51 22.03
C PHE A 3 -7.24 -1.56 22.73
N ALA A 4 -6.25 -2.09 23.44
CA ALA A 4 -5.43 -1.29 24.36
C ALA A 4 -4.61 -0.19 23.68
N ALA A 5 -4.23 -0.41 22.40
CA ALA A 5 -3.44 0.52 21.60
C ALA A 5 -4.29 1.53 20.80
N CYS A 6 -5.62 1.49 20.91
CA CYS A 6 -6.51 2.40 20.20
C CYS A 6 -6.64 3.75 20.90
N ASP A 7 -7.08 4.75 20.16
CA ASP A 7 -7.50 6.04 20.73
C ASP A 7 -8.68 5.87 21.67
N GLY A 8 -8.86 6.80 22.61
CA GLY A 8 -9.78 6.63 23.75
C GLY A 8 -11.22 6.28 23.33
N GLY A 9 -11.80 6.98 22.36
CA GLY A 9 -13.17 6.72 21.91
C GLY A 9 -13.32 5.38 21.17
N ASP A 10 -12.34 4.98 20.38
CA ASP A 10 -12.33 3.69 19.68
C ASP A 10 -12.12 2.54 20.68
N LYS A 11 -11.28 2.76 21.70
CA LYS A 11 -11.04 1.81 22.78
C LYS A 11 -12.32 1.37 23.47
N ASP A 12 -13.17 2.33 23.82
CA ASP A 12 -14.43 2.04 24.51
C ASP A 12 -15.42 1.30 23.62
N ARG A 13 -15.56 1.72 22.35
CA ARG A 13 -16.43 1.06 21.36
C ARG A 13 -16.04 -0.40 21.12
N ILE A 14 -14.75 -0.69 20.94
CA ILE A 14 -14.26 -2.05 20.74
C ILE A 14 -14.44 -2.88 22.02
N ARG A 15 -14.13 -2.30 23.20
CA ARG A 15 -14.26 -2.98 24.49
C ARG A 15 -15.70 -3.40 24.78
N LEU A 16 -16.66 -2.55 24.43
CA LEU A 16 -18.08 -2.80 24.65
C LEU A 16 -18.74 -3.64 23.54
N MET A 17 -18.02 -3.91 22.44
CA MET A 17 -18.52 -4.64 21.27
C MET A 17 -19.78 -3.97 20.66
N GLU A 18 -19.83 -2.64 20.70
CA GLU A 18 -20.98 -1.85 20.25
C GLU A 18 -20.87 -1.38 18.80
N ALA A 19 -19.70 -1.57 18.18
CA ALA A 19 -19.41 -1.10 16.84
C ALA A 19 -18.67 -2.16 16.04
N ALA A 20 -18.94 -2.22 14.74
CA ALA A 20 -18.15 -3.02 13.81
C ALA A 20 -16.70 -2.51 13.77
N ASN A 21 -15.76 -3.42 13.74
CA ASN A 21 -14.32 -3.12 13.74
C ASN A 21 -13.67 -3.58 12.44
N LEU A 22 -13.11 -2.66 11.68
CA LEU A 22 -12.42 -2.94 10.42
C LEU A 22 -10.94 -3.24 10.66
N GLY A 23 -10.48 -4.37 10.14
CA GLY A 23 -9.06 -4.69 10.08
C GLY A 23 -8.41 -4.01 8.87
N ILE A 24 -7.27 -3.36 9.05
CA ILE A 24 -6.47 -2.79 7.97
C ILE A 24 -5.21 -3.62 7.83
N VAL A 25 -5.02 -4.27 6.68
CA VAL A 25 -3.77 -4.94 6.32
C VAL A 25 -3.07 -4.09 5.28
N THR A 26 -1.87 -3.60 5.58
CA THR A 26 -1.17 -2.64 4.72
C THR A 26 0.17 -3.17 4.25
N ALA A 27 0.48 -2.95 2.97
CA ALA A 27 1.78 -3.22 2.37
C ALA A 27 2.65 -1.95 2.27
N TYR A 28 2.38 -0.93 3.08
CA TYR A 28 3.18 0.29 3.11
C TYR A 28 4.64 0.00 3.44
N ASN A 29 5.52 0.64 2.69
CA ASN A 29 6.92 0.86 3.03
C ASN A 29 7.48 2.06 2.25
N ASP A 30 8.65 2.54 2.62
CA ASP A 30 9.29 3.70 1.99
C ASP A 30 10.04 3.38 0.69
N MET A 31 10.10 2.11 0.29
CA MET A 31 10.85 1.67 -0.90
C MET A 31 10.02 1.61 -2.17
N LEU A 32 8.71 1.35 -2.04
CA LEU A 32 7.80 1.27 -3.18
C LEU A 32 7.08 2.59 -3.38
N SER A 33 7.39 3.30 -4.46
CA SER A 33 6.75 4.58 -4.80
C SER A 33 5.22 4.45 -4.92
N ALA A 34 4.75 3.33 -5.46
CA ALA A 34 3.32 3.04 -5.61
C ALA A 34 2.61 2.80 -4.26
N HIS A 35 3.35 2.47 -3.20
CA HIS A 35 2.81 2.23 -1.86
C HIS A 35 2.97 3.42 -0.91
N GLN A 36 3.70 4.44 -1.31
CA GLN A 36 3.88 5.63 -0.48
C GLN A 36 2.56 6.25 0.00
N PRO A 37 1.49 6.35 -0.81
CA PRO A 37 0.23 6.91 -0.35
C PRO A 37 -0.41 6.13 0.81
N TYR A 38 -0.09 4.86 0.98
CA TYR A 38 -0.62 4.05 2.07
C TYR A 38 -0.14 4.46 3.45
N ARG A 39 0.87 5.32 3.53
CA ARG A 39 1.31 5.92 4.80
C ARG A 39 0.15 6.55 5.56
N ASP A 40 -0.69 7.28 4.86
CA ASP A 40 -1.75 8.09 5.46
C ASP A 40 -3.15 7.42 5.37
N TYR A 41 -3.29 6.34 4.59
CA TYR A 41 -4.58 5.68 4.41
C TYR A 41 -5.16 5.11 5.71
N PRO A 42 -4.38 4.47 6.61
CA PRO A 42 -4.94 3.97 7.86
C PRO A 42 -5.67 5.03 8.67
N ASP A 43 -5.13 6.23 8.78
CA ASP A 43 -5.76 7.31 9.56
C ASP A 43 -7.02 7.86 8.87
N LYS A 44 -7.01 7.92 7.54
CA LYS A 44 -8.22 8.29 6.76
C LYS A 44 -9.32 7.25 6.92
N ILE A 45 -8.97 5.96 6.88
CA ILE A 45 -9.93 4.86 7.07
C ILE A 45 -10.50 4.90 8.49
N LYS A 46 -9.67 5.11 9.52
CA LYS A 46 -10.13 5.27 10.91
C LYS A 46 -11.10 6.45 11.04
N THR A 47 -10.80 7.57 10.41
CA THR A 47 -11.66 8.75 10.42
C THR A 47 -13.01 8.45 9.77
N ALA A 48 -13.02 7.87 8.57
CA ALA A 48 -14.25 7.49 7.89
C ALA A 48 -15.07 6.43 8.66
N ALA A 49 -14.39 5.47 9.31
CA ALA A 49 -15.07 4.49 10.16
C ALA A 49 -15.77 5.16 11.35
N ARG A 50 -15.12 6.14 12.00
CA ARG A 50 -15.72 6.90 13.11
C ARG A 50 -16.95 7.68 12.70
N GLU A 51 -16.97 8.25 11.50
CA GLU A 51 -18.14 8.96 10.94
C GLU A 51 -19.35 8.03 10.78
N LEU A 52 -19.09 6.73 10.56
CA LEU A 52 -20.12 5.68 10.45
C LEU A 52 -20.40 4.98 11.80
N ALA A 53 -19.94 5.52 12.91
CA ALA A 53 -20.01 4.92 14.24
C ALA A 53 -19.32 3.54 14.33
N CYS A 54 -18.41 3.22 13.43
CA CYS A 54 -17.56 2.04 13.41
C CYS A 54 -16.15 2.36 13.95
N THR A 55 -15.31 1.34 14.05
CA THR A 55 -13.89 1.47 14.39
C THR A 55 -13.02 0.81 13.32
N ALA A 56 -11.75 1.17 13.28
CA ALA A 56 -10.78 0.53 12.43
C ALA A 56 -9.42 0.41 13.12
N GLN A 57 -8.76 -0.73 12.96
CA GLN A 57 -7.44 -0.99 13.52
C GLN A 57 -6.49 -1.48 12.43
N VAL A 58 -5.25 -1.06 12.48
CA VAL A 58 -4.20 -1.69 11.69
C VAL A 58 -3.96 -3.09 12.27
N ALA A 59 -4.38 -4.10 11.53
CA ALA A 59 -4.24 -5.51 11.92
C ALA A 59 -2.78 -5.96 11.77
N GLY A 60 -2.08 -5.43 10.78
CA GLY A 60 -0.67 -5.68 10.55
C GLY A 60 -0.18 -5.11 9.24
N GLY A 61 1.15 -5.07 9.10
CA GLY A 61 1.84 -4.82 7.84
C GLY A 61 2.26 -6.13 7.18
N VAL A 62 2.28 -6.14 5.86
CA VAL A 62 2.87 -7.23 5.08
C VAL A 62 4.14 -6.74 4.40
N PRO A 63 5.18 -7.56 4.26
CA PRO A 63 6.36 -7.17 3.51
C PRO A 63 5.97 -6.95 2.05
N ALA A 64 6.60 -5.97 1.40
CA ALA A 64 6.39 -5.72 -0.01
C ALA A 64 7.75 -5.51 -0.68
N MET A 65 7.98 -6.21 -1.77
CA MET A 65 9.22 -6.15 -2.55
C MET A 65 8.95 -5.41 -3.86
N CYS A 66 9.84 -4.50 -4.23
CA CYS A 66 9.77 -3.79 -5.50
C CYS A 66 10.76 -4.40 -6.50
N ASP A 67 10.26 -5.02 -7.54
CA ASP A 67 11.08 -5.59 -8.61
C ASP A 67 11.94 -4.53 -9.31
N GLY A 68 11.42 -3.31 -9.43
CA GLY A 68 12.18 -2.19 -9.97
C GLY A 68 13.42 -1.80 -9.15
N VAL A 69 13.42 -2.09 -7.85
CA VAL A 69 14.60 -1.89 -6.97
C VAL A 69 15.52 -3.10 -6.99
N THR A 70 14.95 -4.31 -7.03
CA THR A 70 15.74 -5.56 -6.87
C THR A 70 16.18 -6.18 -8.19
N GLN A 71 15.67 -5.71 -9.32
CA GLN A 71 16.02 -6.25 -10.64
C GLN A 71 17.55 -6.20 -10.89
N GLY A 72 18.11 -7.33 -11.28
CA GLY A 72 19.56 -7.49 -11.45
C GLY A 72 20.35 -7.67 -10.15
N MET A 73 19.67 -7.68 -9.00
CA MET A 73 20.29 -7.93 -7.70
C MET A 73 19.92 -9.32 -7.17
N PRO A 74 20.72 -9.94 -6.31
CA PRO A 74 20.43 -11.27 -5.75
C PRO A 74 19.07 -11.35 -5.03
N GLY A 75 18.62 -10.26 -4.44
CA GLY A 75 17.30 -10.20 -3.77
C GLY A 75 16.12 -10.46 -4.69
N MET A 76 16.28 -10.35 -6.01
CA MET A 76 15.22 -10.65 -6.97
C MET A 76 14.72 -12.10 -6.90
N GLU A 77 15.56 -13.03 -6.45
CA GLU A 77 15.19 -14.44 -6.24
C GLU A 77 14.04 -14.61 -5.23
N LEU A 78 13.84 -13.65 -4.33
CA LEU A 78 12.76 -13.66 -3.35
C LEU A 78 11.46 -13.04 -3.86
N SER A 79 11.44 -12.47 -5.08
CA SER A 79 10.30 -11.71 -5.58
C SER A 79 9.01 -12.55 -5.60
N LEU A 80 9.02 -13.73 -6.22
CA LEU A 80 7.85 -14.61 -6.24
C LEU A 80 7.52 -15.18 -4.86
N PHE A 81 8.53 -15.50 -4.06
CA PHE A 81 8.34 -16.00 -2.71
C PHE A 81 7.68 -14.99 -1.79
N SER A 82 7.89 -13.70 -2.02
CA SER A 82 7.26 -12.63 -1.24
C SER A 82 5.73 -12.73 -1.24
N ARG A 83 5.12 -13.22 -2.32
CA ARG A 83 3.68 -13.47 -2.40
C ARG A 83 3.20 -14.44 -1.32
N ASP A 84 3.95 -15.53 -1.09
CA ASP A 84 3.58 -16.55 -0.09
C ASP A 84 3.75 -15.99 1.32
N VAL A 85 4.79 -15.21 1.55
CA VAL A 85 5.02 -14.52 2.83
C VAL A 85 3.91 -13.50 3.10
N ILE A 86 3.48 -12.75 2.11
CA ILE A 86 2.36 -11.80 2.22
C ILE A 86 1.07 -12.52 2.58
N ALA A 87 0.78 -13.66 1.94
CA ALA A 87 -0.39 -14.46 2.26
C ALA A 87 -0.38 -14.95 3.70
N GLN A 88 0.76 -15.46 4.17
CA GLN A 88 0.94 -15.92 5.56
C GLN A 88 0.84 -14.76 6.55
N ALA A 89 1.47 -13.61 6.28
CA ALA A 89 1.41 -12.44 7.13
C ALA A 89 -0.02 -11.90 7.25
N THR A 90 -0.76 -11.88 6.14
CA THR A 90 -2.20 -11.53 6.12
C THR A 90 -3.00 -12.49 7.00
N ALA A 91 -2.78 -13.79 6.87
CA ALA A 91 -3.47 -14.79 7.67
C ALA A 91 -3.17 -14.62 9.16
N VAL A 92 -1.91 -14.38 9.53
CA VAL A 92 -1.52 -14.12 10.93
C VAL A 92 -2.22 -12.88 11.47
N ALA A 93 -2.24 -11.78 10.71
CA ALA A 93 -2.90 -10.54 11.12
C ALA A 93 -4.40 -10.75 11.39
N LEU A 94 -5.10 -11.47 10.51
CA LEU A 94 -6.54 -11.71 10.62
C LEU A 94 -6.92 -12.77 11.64
N SER A 95 -5.98 -13.65 12.01
CA SER A 95 -6.20 -14.70 13.03
C SER A 95 -6.42 -14.15 14.46
N HIS A 96 -6.31 -12.85 14.67
CA HIS A 96 -6.65 -12.24 15.96
C HIS A 96 -8.15 -12.24 16.28
N GLN A 97 -9.01 -12.53 15.30
CA GLN A 97 -10.48 -12.62 15.48
C GLN A 97 -11.08 -11.32 16.07
N MET A 98 -10.56 -10.19 15.66
CA MET A 98 -10.96 -8.87 16.17
C MET A 98 -11.79 -8.07 15.16
N PHE A 99 -12.00 -8.60 13.94
CA PHE A 99 -12.48 -7.82 12.82
C PHE A 99 -13.78 -8.37 12.26
N ASP A 100 -14.69 -7.47 11.91
CA ASP A 100 -15.95 -7.75 11.23
C ASP A 100 -15.85 -7.60 9.72
N ALA A 101 -14.87 -6.81 9.24
CA ALA A 101 -14.53 -6.64 7.84
C ALA A 101 -13.06 -6.24 7.70
N VAL A 102 -12.51 -6.30 6.50
CA VAL A 102 -11.08 -6.03 6.25
C VAL A 102 -10.89 -5.13 5.05
N VAL A 103 -9.95 -4.19 5.16
CA VAL A 103 -9.44 -3.38 4.05
C VAL A 103 -7.98 -3.76 3.81
N CYS A 104 -7.69 -4.25 2.60
CA CYS A 104 -6.34 -4.59 2.16
C CYS A 104 -5.76 -3.45 1.34
N LEU A 105 -4.62 -2.92 1.78
CA LEU A 105 -3.88 -1.83 1.14
C LEU A 105 -2.66 -2.41 0.44
N GLY A 106 -2.73 -2.58 -0.85
CA GLY A 106 -1.62 -3.07 -1.66
C GLY A 106 -1.93 -2.97 -3.14
N ILE A 107 -0.90 -2.75 -3.93
CA ILE A 107 -0.91 -2.85 -5.39
C ILE A 107 0.33 -3.65 -5.83
N CYS A 108 0.49 -3.88 -7.09
CA CYS A 108 1.55 -4.68 -7.72
C CYS A 108 1.24 -6.17 -7.83
N ASP A 109 1.95 -6.80 -8.74
CA ASP A 109 1.69 -8.14 -9.28
C ASP A 109 1.95 -9.32 -8.32
N LYS A 110 2.71 -9.13 -7.24
CA LYS A 110 2.89 -10.13 -6.20
C LYS A 110 2.10 -9.80 -4.94
N ILE A 111 1.96 -8.52 -4.63
CA ILE A 111 1.37 -8.05 -3.38
C ILE A 111 -0.14 -8.29 -3.37
N VAL A 112 -0.83 -7.89 -4.44
CA VAL A 112 -2.29 -8.12 -4.54
C VAL A 112 -2.63 -9.61 -4.53
N PRO A 113 -1.98 -10.50 -5.31
CA PRO A 113 -2.21 -11.93 -5.20
C PRO A 113 -1.90 -12.49 -3.83
N GLY A 114 -0.83 -12.04 -3.18
CA GLY A 114 -0.50 -12.48 -1.82
C GLY A 114 -1.57 -12.10 -0.81
N LEU A 115 -2.03 -10.86 -0.82
CA LEU A 115 -3.15 -10.39 0.00
C LEU A 115 -4.43 -11.17 -0.30
N LEU A 116 -4.71 -11.44 -1.60
CA LEU A 116 -5.90 -12.19 -2.00
C LEU A 116 -5.87 -13.64 -1.51
N ILE A 117 -4.73 -14.32 -1.60
CA ILE A 117 -4.59 -15.70 -1.09
C ILE A 117 -4.89 -15.73 0.42
N GLY A 118 -4.31 -14.79 1.19
CA GLY A 118 -4.61 -14.65 2.61
C GLY A 118 -6.09 -14.35 2.86
N ALA A 119 -6.67 -13.43 2.11
CA ALA A 119 -8.07 -13.03 2.20
C ALA A 119 -9.05 -14.19 1.94
N LEU A 120 -8.79 -14.99 0.93
CA LEU A 120 -9.66 -16.14 0.57
C LEU A 120 -9.72 -17.18 1.69
N HIS A 121 -8.68 -17.30 2.51
CA HIS A 121 -8.69 -18.17 3.69
C HIS A 121 -9.69 -17.69 4.76
N PHE A 122 -10.01 -16.41 4.77
CA PHE A 122 -10.95 -15.76 5.68
C PHE A 122 -12.25 -15.36 4.97
N GLY A 123 -12.77 -16.21 4.09
CA GLY A 123 -13.95 -15.92 3.26
C GLY A 123 -15.24 -15.60 4.02
N HIS A 124 -15.26 -15.76 5.34
CA HIS A 124 -16.35 -15.32 6.20
C HIS A 124 -16.31 -13.82 6.54
N LEU A 125 -15.17 -13.14 6.30
CA LEU A 125 -15.02 -11.71 6.50
C LEU A 125 -15.23 -10.96 5.17
N PRO A 126 -16.13 -9.97 5.11
CA PRO A 126 -16.18 -9.05 3.99
C PRO A 126 -14.83 -8.37 3.80
N MET A 127 -14.31 -8.35 2.58
CA MET A 127 -13.00 -7.77 2.28
C MET A 127 -13.05 -6.80 1.11
N MET A 128 -12.32 -5.71 1.25
CA MET A 128 -12.14 -4.70 0.21
C MET A 128 -10.65 -4.51 -0.07
N PHE A 129 -10.29 -4.44 -1.34
CA PHE A 129 -8.97 -4.02 -1.78
C PHE A 129 -9.02 -2.56 -2.18
N LEU A 130 -8.23 -1.74 -1.53
CA LEU A 130 -8.13 -0.32 -1.82
C LEU A 130 -6.79 -0.03 -2.49
N PRO A 131 -6.77 0.17 -3.82
CA PRO A 131 -5.54 0.43 -4.54
C PRO A 131 -5.07 1.87 -4.30
N ALA A 132 -3.76 2.05 -4.36
CA ALA A 132 -3.13 3.36 -4.52
C ALA A 132 -2.63 3.49 -5.96
N GLY A 133 -2.04 4.61 -6.30
CA GLY A 133 -1.40 4.86 -7.58
C GLY A 133 0.07 5.21 -7.42
N PRO A 134 0.88 5.14 -8.49
CA PRO A 134 2.25 5.59 -8.45
C PRO A 134 2.30 7.08 -8.12
N MET A 135 3.32 7.47 -7.37
CA MET A 135 3.57 8.89 -7.08
C MET A 135 3.81 9.65 -8.39
N PRO A 136 3.29 10.89 -8.51
CA PRO A 136 3.68 11.75 -9.60
C PRO A 136 5.18 12.08 -9.47
N SER A 137 5.88 12.00 -10.57
CA SER A 137 7.33 12.25 -10.59
C SER A 137 7.70 13.71 -10.84
N GLY A 138 6.73 14.60 -10.92
CA GLY A 138 6.96 16.04 -11.15
C GLY A 138 7.32 16.42 -12.59
N LEU A 139 7.84 15.50 -13.41
CA LEU A 139 8.23 15.75 -14.79
C LEU A 139 7.33 15.06 -15.80
N PRO A 140 6.99 15.69 -16.93
CA PRO A 140 6.33 15.06 -18.07
C PRO A 140 7.14 13.86 -18.59
N ASN A 141 6.46 12.83 -19.09
CA ASN A 141 7.12 11.64 -19.65
C ASN A 141 8.07 11.95 -20.82
N SER A 142 7.77 12.99 -21.61
CA SER A 142 8.63 13.47 -22.68
C SER A 142 10.00 13.96 -22.16
N GLU A 143 10.01 14.73 -21.08
CA GLU A 143 11.24 15.20 -20.47
C GLU A 143 12.07 14.05 -19.89
N LYS A 144 11.42 13.11 -19.20
CA LYS A 144 12.11 11.90 -18.71
C LYS A 144 12.74 11.08 -19.84
N ALA A 145 12.02 10.94 -20.95
CA ALA A 145 12.54 10.22 -22.12
C ALA A 145 13.74 10.96 -22.71
N ARG A 146 13.66 12.30 -22.84
CA ARG A 146 14.74 13.14 -23.33
C ARG A 146 16.01 13.00 -22.47
N VAL A 147 15.87 13.11 -21.16
CA VAL A 147 17.02 13.04 -20.23
C VAL A 147 17.66 11.65 -20.27
N ARG A 148 16.86 10.59 -20.29
CA ARG A 148 17.37 9.20 -20.43
C ARG A 148 18.11 9.01 -21.75
N GLN A 149 17.64 9.60 -22.85
CA GLN A 149 18.30 9.54 -24.14
C GLN A 149 19.64 10.27 -24.08
N LEU A 150 19.69 11.48 -23.53
CA LEU A 150 20.91 12.25 -23.37
C LEU A 150 21.95 11.52 -22.51
N TYR A 151 21.49 10.85 -21.44
CA TYR A 151 22.36 10.01 -20.63
C TYR A 151 22.90 8.80 -21.40
N ALA A 152 22.06 8.11 -22.16
CA ALA A 152 22.47 6.99 -23.00
C ALA A 152 23.47 7.43 -24.10
N GLU A 153 23.35 8.67 -24.61
CA GLU A 153 24.26 9.28 -25.58
C GLU A 153 25.56 9.84 -24.93
N GLY A 154 25.67 9.73 -23.59
CA GLY A 154 26.85 10.25 -22.86
C GLY A 154 26.94 11.78 -22.81
N LYS A 155 25.85 12.50 -23.10
CA LYS A 155 25.80 13.97 -23.14
C LYS A 155 25.52 14.59 -21.78
N VAL A 156 24.96 13.84 -20.84
CA VAL A 156 24.71 14.24 -19.46
C VAL A 156 25.25 13.19 -18.50
N GLY A 157 25.69 13.64 -17.33
CA GLY A 157 26.18 12.76 -16.27
C GLY A 157 25.08 12.18 -15.41
N ARG A 158 25.44 11.22 -14.54
CA ARG A 158 24.49 10.62 -13.60
C ARG A 158 23.92 11.65 -12.60
N ALA A 159 24.70 12.65 -12.22
CA ALA A 159 24.25 13.72 -11.33
C ALA A 159 23.14 14.53 -11.97
N GLU A 160 23.30 14.97 -13.21
CA GLU A 160 22.30 15.71 -13.97
C GLU A 160 21.04 14.87 -14.22
N LEU A 161 21.21 13.56 -14.51
CA LEU A 161 20.08 12.61 -14.61
C LEU A 161 19.26 12.58 -13.31
N LEU A 162 19.92 12.63 -12.15
CA LEU A 162 19.25 12.59 -10.85
C LEU A 162 18.67 13.94 -10.45
N GLU A 163 19.29 15.06 -10.84
CA GLU A 163 18.79 16.40 -10.58
C GLU A 163 17.55 16.73 -11.42
N GLU A 164 17.51 16.32 -12.68
CA GLU A 164 16.34 16.48 -13.55
C GLU A 164 15.23 15.47 -13.25
N MET A 165 15.47 14.50 -12.37
CA MET A 165 14.45 13.64 -11.77
C MET A 165 14.26 14.04 -10.30
N PRO A 166 13.62 15.21 -10.01
CA PRO A 166 13.56 15.71 -8.65
C PRO A 166 12.92 14.68 -7.72
N PRO A 167 13.41 14.57 -6.47
CA PRO A 167 12.76 13.77 -5.48
C PRO A 167 11.31 14.24 -5.29
N TYR A 168 10.41 13.30 -5.13
CA TYR A 168 9.00 13.56 -4.89
C TYR A 168 8.81 14.65 -3.83
N GLN A 169 8.15 15.74 -4.21
CA GLN A 169 7.62 16.72 -3.28
C GLN A 169 6.18 16.32 -2.96
N GLY A 170 6.01 15.60 -1.85
CA GLY A 170 4.71 15.17 -1.37
C GLY A 170 3.81 16.34 -1.01
N GLY A 171 2.89 16.67 -1.90
CA GLY A 171 1.79 17.59 -1.65
C GLY A 171 0.47 16.82 -1.55
N GLY A 172 -0.33 17.13 -0.54
CA GLY A 172 -1.56 16.41 -0.17
C GLY A 172 -2.75 16.53 -1.14
N GLU A 173 -2.54 16.82 -2.43
CA GLU A 173 -3.62 17.11 -3.38
C GLU A 173 -4.02 15.93 -4.29
N MET A 174 -3.51 14.73 -4.09
CA MET A 174 -3.70 13.63 -5.05
C MET A 174 -4.92 12.74 -4.82
N ILE A 175 -5.79 13.05 -3.88
CA ILE A 175 -7.02 12.25 -3.68
C ILE A 175 -8.14 12.64 -4.64
N GLU A 176 -8.09 13.83 -5.24
CA GLU A 176 -9.16 14.31 -6.14
C GLU A 176 -9.03 13.87 -7.60
N ARG A 177 -7.95 13.21 -8.01
CA ARG A 177 -7.75 12.77 -9.39
C ARG A 177 -7.31 11.31 -9.52
N VAL A 178 -8.01 10.39 -8.90
CA VAL A 178 -8.06 9.02 -9.41
C VAL A 178 -9.19 8.94 -10.44
N SER A 179 -8.96 9.53 -11.59
CA SER A 179 -9.67 9.09 -12.77
C SER A 179 -9.21 7.66 -13.06
N PHE A 180 -10.15 6.76 -13.11
CA PHE A 180 -10.00 5.37 -13.54
C PHE A 180 -9.57 5.35 -15.01
N GLU A 181 -8.32 5.64 -15.29
CA GLU A 181 -7.73 5.29 -16.58
C GLU A 181 -7.30 3.84 -16.50
N ARG A 182 -7.98 3.04 -17.30
CA ARG A 182 -7.79 1.60 -17.45
C ARG A 182 -6.31 1.27 -17.54
N THR A 183 -5.79 0.61 -16.53
CA THR A 183 -4.57 -0.17 -16.66
C THR A 183 -4.95 -1.41 -17.47
N THR A 184 -4.77 -1.34 -18.78
CA THR A 184 -4.86 -2.53 -19.64
C THR A 184 -3.70 -3.43 -19.27
N TRP A 185 -4.02 -4.56 -18.72
CA TRP A 185 -3.11 -5.68 -18.56
C TRP A 185 -2.82 -6.26 -19.95
N ASN A 186 -1.61 -6.07 -20.45
CA ASN A 186 -1.04 -6.86 -21.55
C ASN A 186 -0.01 -7.81 -20.95
#